data_02724a0459ab64cb289cdb72305771ce
#
_entry.id   02724a0459ab64cb289cdb72305771ce
#
_cell.length_a   1.000
_cell.length_b   1.000
_cell.length_c   1.000
_cell.angle_alpha   90.00
_cell.angle_beta   90.00
_cell.angle_gamma   90.00
#
_symmetry.space_group_name_H-M   'P 1'
#
loop_
_entity.id
_entity.type
_entity.pdbx_description
1 polymer ?
#
loop_
_entity_poly.entity_id
_entity_poly.type
_entity_poly.pdbx_seq_one_letter_code
_entity_poly.pdbx_strand_id
1 'polypeptide(L)'
;MKSGTGRVLLAALLAGGLGLLASLWWGGSPLQRTESGQRVLQAALDASAAKPPHGVEPARPGQRMPPIRLPDLQGRTRPLPETYAGKPLLINVWASWCGPCIEEMPELDRFAKAQDDDGVQVIGLALDTADNVNAFLRRIPVGYPILLDSPGPADASVWLGNRKGVLPYTVLVAADGTILKQKVGPFAVGEIDRWAEP
;
A
#
# COMPACT_ATOMS: atom_id res chain seq x y z
N MET A 1 -37.87 28.44 28.90
CA MET A 1 -36.53 27.81 28.96
C MET A 1 -36.34 26.82 27.79
N LYS A 2 -36.33 27.27 26.51
CA LYS A 2 -36.20 26.41 25.32
C LYS A 2 -35.12 26.87 24.30
N SER A 3 -34.26 27.86 24.62
CA SER A 3 -33.29 28.39 23.64
C SER A 3 -31.85 27.87 23.79
N GLY A 4 -31.55 27.12 24.84
CA GLY A 4 -30.19 26.61 25.10
C GLY A 4 -29.83 25.40 24.24
N THR A 5 -30.75 24.47 24.05
CA THR A 5 -30.50 23.19 23.35
C THR A 5 -30.20 23.37 21.85
N GLY A 6 -30.90 24.32 21.21
CA GLY A 6 -30.66 24.64 19.79
C GLY A 6 -29.28 25.26 19.52
N ARG A 7 -28.79 26.11 20.46
CA ARG A 7 -27.46 26.73 20.35
C ARG A 7 -26.34 25.70 20.55
N VAL A 8 -26.53 24.76 21.47
CA VAL A 8 -25.56 23.67 21.70
C VAL A 8 -25.48 22.72 20.51
N LEU A 9 -26.64 22.36 19.92
CA LEU A 9 -26.68 21.52 18.72
C LEU A 9 -26.05 22.22 17.50
N LEU A 10 -26.29 23.52 17.32
CA LEU A 10 -25.69 24.29 16.23
C LEU A 10 -24.15 24.38 16.39
N ALA A 11 -23.69 24.65 17.62
CA ALA A 11 -22.26 24.69 17.92
C ALA A 11 -21.57 23.32 17.69
N ALA A 12 -22.22 22.22 18.05
CA ALA A 12 -21.71 20.87 17.81
C ALA A 12 -21.65 20.52 16.32
N LEU A 13 -22.64 20.93 15.53
CA LEU A 13 -22.64 20.74 14.07
C LEU A 13 -21.59 21.61 13.37
N LEU A 14 -21.37 22.85 13.83
CA LEU A 14 -20.33 23.72 13.28
C LEU A 14 -18.92 23.24 13.64
N ALA A 15 -18.71 22.77 14.87
CA ALA A 15 -17.43 22.20 15.30
C ALA A 15 -17.13 20.89 14.57
N GLY A 16 -18.12 20.03 14.35
CA GLY A 16 -18.02 18.81 13.56
C GLY A 16 -17.71 19.10 12.09
N GLY A 17 -18.39 20.09 11.50
CA GLY A 17 -18.15 20.51 10.11
C GLY A 17 -16.77 21.12 9.88
N LEU A 18 -16.30 21.95 10.81
CA LEU A 18 -14.94 22.53 10.78
C LEU A 18 -13.86 21.46 10.99
N GLY A 19 -14.08 20.48 11.84
CA GLY A 19 -13.19 19.34 12.05
C GLY A 19 -13.07 18.46 10.80
N LEU A 20 -14.18 18.22 10.09
CA LEU A 20 -14.19 17.51 8.80
C LEU A 20 -13.44 18.28 7.72
N LEU A 21 -13.64 19.59 7.60
CA LEU A 21 -12.96 20.43 6.62
C LEU A 21 -11.45 20.55 6.91
N ALA A 22 -11.05 20.68 8.16
CA ALA A 22 -9.64 20.68 8.57
C ALA A 22 -8.96 19.31 8.31
N SER A 23 -9.69 18.21 8.51
CA SER A 23 -9.23 16.86 8.21
C SER A 23 -8.99 16.64 6.70
N LEU A 24 -9.83 17.24 5.85
CA LEU A 24 -9.65 17.20 4.38
C LEU A 24 -8.47 18.06 3.90
N TRP A 25 -8.14 19.14 4.64
CA TRP A 25 -7.06 20.04 4.26
C TRP A 25 -5.67 19.58 4.74
N TRP A 26 -5.58 18.77 5.80
CA TRP A 26 -4.31 18.34 6.38
C TRP A 26 -3.92 16.88 6.03
N GLY A 27 -4.25 16.42 4.84
CA GLY A 27 -3.66 15.21 4.27
C GLY A 27 -4.07 13.91 4.94
N GLY A 28 -5.28 13.45 4.64
CA GLY A 28 -5.78 12.13 4.98
C GLY A 28 -6.54 12.07 6.31
N SER A 29 -7.74 11.50 6.27
CA SER A 29 -8.55 11.24 7.46
C SER A 29 -7.78 10.34 8.44
N PRO A 30 -7.76 10.66 9.75
CA PRO A 30 -7.17 9.78 10.78
C PRO A 30 -7.69 8.34 10.68
N LEU A 31 -8.91 8.15 10.21
CA LEU A 31 -9.51 6.83 9.98
C LEU A 31 -8.75 6.01 8.92
N GLN A 32 -8.16 6.65 7.91
CA GLN A 32 -7.39 5.94 6.87
C GLN A 32 -6.06 5.36 7.40
N ARG A 33 -5.60 5.84 8.56
CA ARG A 33 -4.37 5.38 9.23
C ARG A 33 -4.62 4.23 10.21
N THR A 34 -5.89 3.86 10.44
CA THR A 34 -6.24 2.73 11.31
C THR A 34 -6.49 1.47 10.48
N GLU A 35 -6.17 0.30 11.04
CA GLU A 35 -6.46 -0.98 10.36
C GLU A 35 -7.95 -1.14 10.03
N SER A 36 -8.83 -0.75 10.94
CA SER A 36 -10.28 -0.79 10.70
C SER A 36 -10.70 0.14 9.56
N GLY A 37 -10.15 1.34 9.50
CA GLY A 37 -10.40 2.29 8.40
C GLY A 37 -9.87 1.76 7.06
N GLN A 38 -8.70 1.15 7.05
CA GLN A 38 -8.15 0.51 5.84
C GLN A 38 -9.03 -0.67 5.38
N ARG A 39 -9.54 -1.49 6.29
CA ARG A 39 -10.46 -2.59 5.94
C ARG A 39 -11.77 -2.07 5.32
N VAL A 40 -12.34 -1.00 5.87
CA VAL A 40 -13.55 -0.36 5.31
C VAL A 40 -13.26 0.25 3.94
N LEU A 41 -12.14 0.95 3.78
CA LEU A 41 -11.72 1.51 2.50
C LEU A 41 -11.51 0.41 1.46
N GLN A 42 -10.78 -0.65 1.80
CA GLN A 42 -10.55 -1.78 0.91
C GLN A 42 -11.88 -2.44 0.51
N ALA A 43 -12.79 -2.68 1.47
CA ALA A 43 -14.10 -3.27 1.17
C ALA A 43 -14.95 -2.38 0.23
N ALA A 44 -14.92 -1.05 0.42
CA ALA A 44 -15.61 -0.12 -0.46
C ALA A 44 -15.01 -0.09 -1.88
N LEU A 45 -13.70 -0.12 -1.99
CA LEU A 45 -13.02 -0.23 -3.28
C LEU A 45 -13.34 -1.56 -3.97
N ASP A 46 -13.30 -2.67 -3.24
CA ASP A 46 -13.63 -4.00 -3.77
C ASP A 46 -15.08 -4.09 -4.25
N ALA A 47 -16.02 -3.49 -3.52
CA ALA A 47 -17.43 -3.48 -3.91
C ALA A 47 -17.67 -2.71 -5.22
N SER A 48 -16.83 -1.71 -5.52
CA SER A 48 -16.92 -0.90 -6.74
C SER A 48 -15.98 -1.35 -7.86
N ALA A 49 -15.11 -2.34 -7.60
CA ALA A 49 -14.17 -2.84 -8.59
C ALA A 49 -14.85 -3.74 -9.63
N ALA A 50 -14.33 -3.73 -10.85
CA ALA A 50 -14.71 -4.71 -11.85
C ALA A 50 -14.40 -6.14 -11.37
N LYS A 51 -15.15 -7.11 -11.88
CA LYS A 51 -14.85 -8.52 -11.59
C LYS A 51 -13.47 -8.86 -12.20
N PRO A 52 -12.58 -9.48 -11.44
CA PRO A 52 -11.30 -9.92 -11.98
C PRO A 52 -11.48 -10.88 -13.15
N PRO A 53 -10.51 -10.97 -14.08
CA PRO A 53 -10.50 -11.96 -15.12
C PRO A 53 -10.65 -13.39 -14.57
N HIS A 54 -11.13 -14.29 -15.42
CA HIS A 54 -11.25 -15.69 -15.02
C HIS A 54 -9.91 -16.28 -14.57
N GLY A 55 -9.89 -16.94 -13.43
CA GLY A 55 -8.68 -17.53 -12.83
C GLY A 55 -7.85 -16.58 -11.97
N VAL A 56 -8.21 -15.29 -11.87
CA VAL A 56 -7.57 -14.33 -10.97
C VAL A 56 -8.36 -14.25 -9.67
N GLU A 57 -7.77 -14.71 -8.58
CA GLU A 57 -8.36 -14.64 -7.23
C GLU A 57 -7.56 -13.67 -6.36
N PRO A 58 -8.05 -12.43 -6.17
CA PRO A 58 -7.37 -11.44 -5.33
C PRO A 58 -7.27 -11.92 -3.88
N ALA A 59 -6.06 -11.97 -3.36
CA ALA A 59 -5.79 -12.44 -2.02
C ALA A 59 -6.22 -11.41 -0.95
N ARG A 60 -6.48 -11.90 0.26
CA ARG A 60 -6.93 -11.12 1.42
C ARG A 60 -6.08 -11.43 2.66
N PRO A 61 -6.08 -10.55 3.67
CA PRO A 61 -5.47 -10.86 4.95
C PRO A 61 -5.95 -12.19 5.52
N GLY A 62 -5.01 -12.97 6.06
CA GLY A 62 -5.22 -14.34 6.53
C GLY A 62 -5.07 -15.44 5.46
N GLN A 63 -4.95 -15.08 4.19
CA GLN A 63 -4.72 -16.03 3.11
C GLN A 63 -3.22 -16.10 2.77
N ARG A 64 -2.79 -17.20 2.18
CA ARG A 64 -1.44 -17.29 1.61
C ARG A 64 -1.32 -16.38 0.39
N MET A 65 -0.19 -15.71 0.29
CA MET A 65 0.17 -14.97 -0.90
C MET A 65 0.20 -15.91 -2.11
N PRO A 66 -0.47 -15.57 -3.23
CA PRO A 66 -0.37 -16.36 -4.45
C PRO A 66 1.07 -16.36 -4.98
N PRO A 67 1.52 -17.43 -5.61
CA PRO A 67 2.85 -17.47 -6.24
C PRO A 67 2.87 -16.48 -7.42
N ILE A 68 3.81 -15.54 -7.39
CA ILE A 68 3.97 -14.49 -8.40
C ILE A 68 5.41 -14.57 -8.91
N ARG A 69 5.62 -14.48 -10.21
CA ARG A 69 6.94 -14.51 -10.84
C ARG A 69 7.15 -13.24 -11.67
N LEU A 70 8.06 -12.39 -11.24
CA LEU A 70 8.30 -11.09 -11.85
C LEU A 70 9.77 -10.89 -12.19
N PRO A 71 10.11 -10.19 -13.28
CA PRO A 71 11.48 -9.78 -13.56
C PRO A 71 11.94 -8.68 -12.59
N ASP A 72 13.21 -8.75 -12.20
CA ASP A 72 13.91 -7.59 -11.62
C ASP A 72 14.41 -6.67 -12.74
N LEU A 73 15.03 -5.54 -12.36
CA LEU A 73 15.57 -4.56 -13.32
C LEU A 73 16.67 -5.12 -14.25
N GLN A 74 17.24 -6.28 -13.93
CA GLN A 74 18.20 -6.99 -14.76
C GLN A 74 17.56 -8.10 -15.60
N GLY A 75 16.23 -8.20 -15.60
CA GLY A 75 15.47 -9.20 -16.32
C GLY A 75 15.48 -10.60 -15.69
N ARG A 76 16.03 -10.77 -14.49
CA ARG A 76 16.06 -12.05 -13.78
C ARG A 76 14.72 -12.30 -13.11
N THR A 77 14.08 -13.42 -13.38
CA THR A 77 12.82 -13.79 -12.74
C THR A 77 12.98 -14.04 -11.25
N ARG A 78 12.18 -13.38 -10.43
CA ARG A 78 12.09 -13.52 -8.97
C ARG A 78 10.75 -14.14 -8.59
N PRO A 79 10.72 -15.39 -8.15
CA PRO A 79 9.51 -15.99 -7.61
C PRO A 79 9.22 -15.42 -6.20
N LEU A 80 7.97 -15.01 -5.96
CA LEU A 80 7.47 -14.53 -4.67
C LEU A 80 6.38 -15.47 -4.14
N PRO A 81 6.36 -15.76 -2.84
CA PRO A 81 7.26 -15.27 -1.77
C PRO A 81 8.59 -16.05 -1.68
N GLU A 82 8.82 -17.08 -2.49
CA GLU A 82 9.88 -18.08 -2.33
C GLU A 82 11.29 -17.46 -2.26
N THR A 83 11.57 -16.39 -3.01
CA THR A 83 12.88 -15.69 -2.99
C THR A 83 13.23 -15.17 -1.59
N TYR A 84 12.21 -14.90 -0.76
CA TYR A 84 12.34 -14.31 0.58
C TYR A 84 11.75 -15.22 1.66
N ALA A 85 11.66 -16.52 1.39
CA ALA A 85 11.10 -17.49 2.33
C ALA A 85 11.78 -17.42 3.71
N GLY A 86 10.98 -17.47 4.76
CA GLY A 86 11.46 -17.38 6.15
C GLY A 86 11.63 -15.96 6.68
N LYS A 87 11.37 -14.92 5.87
CA LYS A 87 11.42 -13.52 6.28
C LYS A 87 10.08 -12.83 6.03
N PRO A 88 9.64 -11.91 6.90
CA PRO A 88 8.49 -11.06 6.58
C PRO A 88 8.80 -10.20 5.35
N LEU A 89 7.78 -9.98 4.51
CA LEU A 89 7.94 -9.28 3.24
C LEU A 89 6.94 -8.11 3.15
N LEU A 90 7.44 -6.92 2.87
CA LEU A 90 6.64 -5.73 2.57
C LEU A 90 6.74 -5.46 1.08
N ILE A 91 5.62 -5.59 0.36
CA ILE A 91 5.54 -5.33 -1.07
C ILE A 91 4.80 -4.01 -1.26
N ASN A 92 5.50 -2.99 -1.75
CA ASN A 92 4.91 -1.70 -2.09
C ASN A 92 4.71 -1.61 -3.61
N VAL A 93 3.47 -1.47 -4.03
CA VAL A 93 3.07 -1.32 -5.44
C VAL A 93 3.05 0.15 -5.80
N TRP A 94 3.79 0.52 -6.85
CA TRP A 94 3.99 1.90 -7.24
C TRP A 94 4.16 2.07 -8.76
N ALA A 95 4.30 3.32 -9.22
CA ALA A 95 4.68 3.63 -10.60
C ALA A 95 5.47 4.95 -10.65
N SER A 96 6.31 5.13 -11.66
CA SER A 96 7.16 6.33 -11.81
C SER A 96 6.39 7.63 -12.02
N TRP A 97 5.14 7.55 -12.44
CA TRP A 97 4.21 8.66 -12.64
C TRP A 97 3.27 8.91 -11.45
N CYS A 98 3.33 8.09 -10.40
CA CYS A 98 2.46 8.18 -9.23
C CYS A 98 3.05 9.14 -8.18
N GLY A 99 2.55 10.37 -8.11
CA GLY A 99 3.03 11.40 -7.18
C GLY A 99 3.09 10.94 -5.72
N PRO A 100 1.96 10.47 -5.11
CA PRO A 100 1.97 9.99 -3.73
C PRO A 100 2.92 8.80 -3.47
N CYS A 101 3.16 7.95 -4.49
CA CYS A 101 4.13 6.86 -4.36
C CYS A 101 5.55 7.41 -4.21
N ILE A 102 5.89 8.44 -5.01
CA ILE A 102 7.20 9.09 -5.00
C ILE A 102 7.46 9.76 -3.64
N GLU A 103 6.42 10.37 -3.07
CA GLU A 103 6.51 11.06 -1.79
C GLU A 103 6.82 10.12 -0.62
N GLU A 104 6.33 8.86 -0.65
CA GLU A 104 6.59 7.88 0.42
C GLU A 104 7.91 7.10 0.26
N MET A 105 8.51 7.06 -0.96
CA MET A 105 9.71 6.25 -1.22
C MET A 105 10.90 6.53 -0.30
N PRO A 106 11.20 7.78 0.11
CA PRO A 106 12.26 8.04 1.08
C PRO A 106 12.00 7.37 2.44
N GLU A 107 10.75 7.30 2.86
CA GLU A 107 10.36 6.65 4.12
C GLU A 107 10.45 5.13 4.04
N LEU A 108 10.06 4.55 2.90
CA LEU A 108 10.25 3.13 2.61
C LEU A 108 11.75 2.76 2.58
N ASP A 109 12.59 3.61 1.98
CA ASP A 109 14.04 3.40 1.90
C ASP A 109 14.71 3.51 3.27
N ARG A 110 14.27 4.49 4.08
CA ARG A 110 14.69 4.60 5.50
C ARG A 110 14.33 3.34 6.26
N PHE A 111 13.08 2.89 6.16
CA PHE A 111 12.59 1.69 6.82
C PHE A 111 13.38 0.45 6.39
N ALA A 112 13.57 0.26 5.09
CA ALA A 112 14.33 -0.87 4.55
C ALA A 112 15.76 -0.92 5.07
N LYS A 113 16.44 0.24 5.17
CA LYS A 113 17.81 0.34 5.69
C LYS A 113 17.92 0.14 7.21
N ALA A 114 16.82 0.32 7.93
CA ALA A 114 16.76 0.10 9.38
C ALA A 114 16.52 -1.38 9.76
N GLN A 115 16.18 -2.23 8.78
CA GLN A 115 15.98 -3.65 9.01
C GLN A 115 17.30 -4.38 9.11
N ASP A 116 17.39 -5.33 10.02
CA ASP A 116 18.48 -6.31 10.11
C ASP A 116 18.26 -7.48 9.12
N ASP A 117 19.17 -8.44 9.15
CA ASP A 117 19.13 -9.58 8.23
C ASP A 117 17.86 -10.43 8.36
N ASP A 118 17.24 -10.48 9.54
CA ASP A 118 16.01 -11.24 9.81
C ASP A 118 14.75 -10.37 9.80
N GLY A 119 14.92 -9.06 9.60
CA GLY A 119 13.86 -8.08 9.57
C GLY A 119 12.98 -8.14 8.32
N VAL A 120 12.05 -7.19 8.24
CA VAL A 120 11.10 -7.09 7.12
C VAL A 120 11.83 -6.74 5.82
N GLN A 121 11.72 -7.61 4.83
CA GLN A 121 12.29 -7.36 3.50
C GLN A 121 11.36 -6.45 2.70
N VAL A 122 11.84 -5.30 2.26
CA VAL A 122 11.07 -4.36 1.43
C VAL A 122 11.30 -4.66 -0.04
N ILE A 123 10.24 -4.67 -0.83
CA ILE A 123 10.27 -4.78 -2.29
C ILE A 123 9.38 -3.72 -2.90
N GLY A 124 9.87 -3.01 -3.90
CA GLY A 124 9.04 -2.20 -4.78
C GLY A 124 8.54 -3.02 -5.96
N LEU A 125 7.23 -3.11 -6.13
CA LEU A 125 6.60 -3.66 -7.32
C LEU A 125 6.15 -2.51 -8.23
N ALA A 126 6.90 -2.26 -9.29
CA ALA A 126 6.61 -1.18 -10.23
C ALA A 126 5.64 -1.66 -11.32
N LEU A 127 4.47 -1.04 -11.41
CA LEU A 127 3.54 -1.18 -12.53
C LEU A 127 3.93 -0.17 -13.63
N ASP A 128 5.06 -0.43 -14.31
CA ASP A 128 5.63 0.49 -15.28
C ASP A 128 6.67 -0.23 -16.16
N THR A 129 7.15 0.44 -17.19
CA THR A 129 8.23 -0.07 -18.04
C THR A 129 9.59 0.02 -17.37
N ALA A 130 10.49 -0.90 -17.71
CA ALA A 130 11.88 -0.89 -17.21
C ALA A 130 12.60 0.43 -17.50
N ASP A 131 12.37 1.04 -18.67
CA ASP A 131 13.00 2.30 -19.08
C ASP A 131 12.56 3.46 -18.20
N ASN A 132 11.25 3.57 -17.92
CA ASN A 132 10.69 4.60 -17.05
C ASN A 132 11.21 4.45 -15.61
N VAL A 133 11.17 3.21 -15.09
CA VAL A 133 11.67 2.90 -13.74
C VAL A 133 13.16 3.21 -13.63
N ASN A 134 13.98 2.79 -14.59
CA ASN A 134 15.41 3.10 -14.60
C ASN A 134 15.68 4.61 -14.70
N ALA A 135 14.93 5.34 -15.54
CA ALA A 135 15.04 6.78 -15.64
C ALA A 135 14.68 7.48 -14.33
N PHE A 136 13.64 6.98 -13.63
CA PHE A 136 13.22 7.48 -12.34
C PHE A 136 14.28 7.21 -11.25
N LEU A 137 14.78 5.97 -11.13
CA LEU A 137 15.72 5.56 -10.08
C LEU A 137 17.10 6.23 -10.22
N ARG A 138 17.47 6.71 -11.40
CA ARG A 138 18.67 7.56 -11.56
C ARG A 138 18.54 8.91 -10.85
N ARG A 139 17.32 9.42 -10.65
CA ARG A 139 17.04 10.69 -9.98
C ARG A 139 16.72 10.51 -8.50
N ILE A 140 16.00 9.44 -8.18
CA ILE A 140 15.57 9.10 -6.82
C ILE A 140 15.93 7.63 -6.57
N PRO A 141 17.18 7.37 -6.17
CA PRO A 141 17.63 6.00 -5.90
C PRO A 141 17.02 5.45 -4.62
N VAL A 142 16.73 4.16 -4.61
CA VAL A 142 16.33 3.40 -3.42
C VAL A 142 17.23 2.20 -3.23
N GLY A 143 17.41 1.74 -1.96
CA GLY A 143 18.27 0.63 -1.61
C GLY A 143 17.60 -0.74 -1.65
N TYR A 144 16.27 -0.81 -1.77
CA TYR A 144 15.53 -2.06 -1.80
C TYR A 144 15.29 -2.57 -3.24
N PRO A 145 15.10 -3.89 -3.42
CA PRO A 145 14.86 -4.49 -4.73
C PRO A 145 13.60 -3.96 -5.42
N ILE A 146 13.68 -3.78 -6.73
CA ILE A 146 12.53 -3.41 -7.57
C ILE A 146 12.23 -4.55 -8.52
N LEU A 147 10.97 -4.96 -8.55
CA LEU A 147 10.38 -5.89 -9.51
C LEU A 147 9.45 -5.13 -10.45
N LEU A 148 9.29 -5.66 -11.66
CA LEU A 148 8.52 -5.01 -12.72
C LEU A 148 7.31 -5.84 -13.09
N ASP A 149 6.18 -5.15 -13.33
CA ASP A 149 5.02 -5.73 -14.00
C ASP A 149 4.35 -4.66 -14.88
N SER A 150 3.55 -5.10 -15.81
CA SER A 150 2.76 -4.21 -16.66
C SER A 150 1.38 -3.99 -16.05
N PRO A 151 0.90 -2.75 -15.93
CA PRO A 151 -0.42 -2.48 -15.40
C PRO A 151 -1.50 -3.15 -16.24
N GLY A 152 -2.47 -3.80 -15.59
CA GLY A 152 -3.53 -4.51 -16.28
C GLY A 152 -4.54 -5.16 -15.33
N PRO A 153 -5.61 -5.74 -15.85
CA PRO A 153 -6.68 -6.32 -15.03
C PRO A 153 -6.26 -7.60 -14.28
N ALA A 154 -5.08 -8.14 -14.56
CA ALA A 154 -4.51 -9.34 -13.96
C ALA A 154 -3.05 -9.13 -13.53
N ASP A 155 -2.59 -7.88 -13.36
CA ASP A 155 -1.26 -7.60 -12.85
C ASP A 155 -1.07 -8.12 -11.43
N ALA A 156 0.18 -8.19 -10.99
CA ALA A 156 0.53 -8.74 -9.69
C ALA A 156 -0.15 -8.01 -8.52
N SER A 157 -0.46 -6.72 -8.66
CA SER A 157 -1.15 -5.98 -7.60
C SER A 157 -2.60 -6.47 -7.43
N VAL A 158 -3.26 -6.87 -8.51
CA VAL A 158 -4.61 -7.45 -8.45
C VAL A 158 -4.60 -8.79 -7.72
N TRP A 159 -3.61 -9.65 -7.99
CA TRP A 159 -3.41 -10.90 -7.24
C TRP A 159 -3.17 -10.64 -5.75
N LEU A 160 -2.48 -9.54 -5.42
CA LEU A 160 -2.22 -9.09 -4.04
C LEU A 160 -3.42 -8.39 -3.38
N GLY A 161 -4.56 -8.24 -4.07
CA GLY A 161 -5.79 -7.68 -3.54
C GLY A 161 -6.14 -6.28 -4.02
N ASN A 162 -5.30 -5.62 -4.83
CA ASN A 162 -5.54 -4.27 -5.36
C ASN A 162 -6.47 -4.28 -6.57
N ARG A 163 -7.72 -4.66 -6.37
CA ARG A 163 -8.71 -4.83 -7.46
C ARG A 163 -9.04 -3.54 -8.21
N LYS A 164 -8.82 -2.39 -7.60
CA LYS A 164 -9.10 -1.06 -8.19
C LYS A 164 -7.88 -0.44 -8.88
N GLY A 165 -6.70 -1.04 -8.73
CA GLY A 165 -5.45 -0.47 -9.25
C GLY A 165 -5.10 0.88 -8.61
N VAL A 166 -5.46 1.10 -7.34
CA VAL A 166 -5.11 2.33 -6.60
C VAL A 166 -3.64 2.27 -6.18
N LEU A 167 -2.91 3.35 -6.40
CA LEU A 167 -1.50 3.48 -6.01
C LEU A 167 -1.29 4.66 -5.05
N PRO A 168 -0.36 4.55 -4.08
CA PRO A 168 0.39 3.34 -3.75
C PRO A 168 -0.49 2.30 -3.04
N TYR A 169 -0.08 1.04 -3.12
CA TYR A 169 -0.73 -0.07 -2.44
C TYR A 169 0.34 -0.95 -1.78
N THR A 170 0.18 -1.27 -0.51
CA THR A 170 1.19 -2.04 0.22
C THR A 170 0.61 -3.30 0.86
N VAL A 171 1.35 -4.39 0.78
CA VAL A 171 1.01 -5.68 1.38
C VAL A 171 2.13 -6.11 2.31
N LEU A 172 1.77 -6.50 3.54
CA LEU A 172 2.66 -7.14 4.49
C LEU A 172 2.38 -8.64 4.51
N VAL A 173 3.41 -9.43 4.31
CA VAL A 173 3.37 -10.90 4.28
C VAL A 173 4.24 -11.43 5.40
N ALA A 174 3.74 -12.37 6.17
CA ALA A 174 4.49 -13.06 7.21
C ALA A 174 5.59 -13.98 6.62
N ALA A 175 6.52 -14.38 7.46
CA ALA A 175 7.62 -15.29 7.07
C ALA A 175 7.14 -16.66 6.53
N ASP A 176 5.93 -17.09 6.90
CA ASP A 176 5.28 -18.30 6.37
C ASP A 176 4.55 -18.10 5.04
N GLY A 177 4.52 -16.87 4.51
CA GLY A 177 3.84 -16.49 3.28
C GLY A 177 2.37 -16.09 3.46
N THR A 178 1.86 -15.93 4.68
CA THR A 178 0.50 -15.47 4.95
C THR A 178 0.42 -13.94 4.84
N ILE A 179 -0.53 -13.41 4.10
CA ILE A 179 -0.80 -11.97 4.04
C ILE A 179 -1.35 -11.52 5.41
N LEU A 180 -0.65 -10.60 6.05
CA LEU A 180 -1.03 -10.03 7.34
C LEU A 180 -1.92 -8.79 7.18
N LYS A 181 -1.45 -7.84 6.37
CA LYS A 181 -2.07 -6.51 6.22
C LYS A 181 -2.03 -6.05 4.76
N GLN A 182 -3.00 -5.22 4.41
CA GLN A 182 -3.07 -4.53 3.13
C GLN A 182 -3.39 -3.06 3.40
N LYS A 183 -2.73 -2.13 2.69
CA LYS A 183 -2.92 -0.69 2.84
C LYS A 183 -3.08 -0.03 1.48
N VAL A 184 -4.10 0.80 1.37
CA VAL A 184 -4.33 1.71 0.25
C VAL A 184 -3.85 3.10 0.63
N GLY A 185 -3.06 3.74 -0.23
CA GLY A 185 -2.52 5.08 -0.02
C GLY A 185 -1.16 5.11 0.67
N PRO A 186 -0.50 6.28 0.69
CA PRO A 186 0.86 6.42 1.15
C PRO A 186 0.99 6.30 2.68
N PHE A 187 2.19 5.97 3.14
CA PHE A 187 2.59 6.08 4.54
C PHE A 187 2.92 7.52 4.89
N ALA A 188 2.46 7.97 6.06
CA ALA A 188 3.02 9.15 6.68
C ALA A 188 4.39 8.85 7.29
N VAL A 189 5.17 9.89 7.55
CA VAL A 189 6.48 9.76 8.21
C VAL A 189 6.34 9.03 9.55
N GLY A 190 7.09 7.97 9.77
CA GLY A 190 7.08 7.13 10.98
C GLY A 190 5.87 6.21 11.12
N GLU A 191 4.94 6.20 10.17
CA GLU A 191 3.78 5.30 10.21
C GLU A 191 4.17 3.86 9.91
N ILE A 192 5.09 3.67 8.97
CA ILE A 192 5.49 2.35 8.48
C ILE A 192 6.09 1.47 9.58
N ASP A 193 6.84 2.05 10.52
CA ASP A 193 7.51 1.30 11.60
C ASP A 193 6.51 0.48 12.42
N ARG A 194 5.39 1.11 12.82
CA ARG A 194 4.32 0.43 13.56
C ARG A 194 3.43 -0.43 12.67
N TRP A 195 3.22 0.00 11.42
CA TRP A 195 2.34 -0.72 10.51
C TRP A 195 2.95 -2.04 10.06
N ALA A 196 4.27 -2.08 9.87
CA ALA A 196 4.99 -3.26 9.41
C ALA A 196 5.38 -4.23 10.55
N GLU A 197 4.98 -3.96 11.80
CA GLU A 197 5.09 -4.94 12.87
C GLU A 197 4.22 -6.17 12.52
N PRO A 198 4.83 -7.38 12.50
CA PRO A 198 4.13 -8.61 12.11
C PRO A 198 3.07 -9.06 13.09
#